data_2f59f5ccb00df0dd6f6c19a9aa13e2b9
#
_entry.id   2f59f5ccb00df0dd6f6c19a9aa13e2b9
#
_cell.length_a   1.000
_cell.length_b   1.000
_cell.length_c   1.000
_cell.angle_alpha   90.00
_cell.angle_beta   90.00
_cell.angle_gamma   90.00
#
_symmetry.space_group_name_H-M   'P 1'
#
loop_
_entity.id
_entity.type
_entity.pdbx_description
1 polymer ?
#
loop_
_entity_poly.entity_id
_entity_poly.type
_entity_poly.pdbx_seq_one_letter_code
_entity_poly.pdbx_strand_id
1 'polypeptide(L)'
;MVRAFQTFKVETLDIPIPQSEEEFHSLKSMGRQGFQAIFTLDLGKDPNFIFRLRDLQESIRIPWIIWFVDDPEGYGFPESCDPEWTIAFCWDREITQEVSLKPSGKENPLIHLPLASDPEVFFAEEIPSILLFPGGVFVGSTAQTNEILEKAIRTTPGFFEDLEPLWGLYRTDLKRSPQTIAWMYLMEKTGLRLDGIQADPLCRLWVHAAVHLLGIWKRRELVSRLIGQGGGIFGDTEWAHTIGALYQGQITYGEELRRVYNHSAFVLDIRQPQARTGLTQRIFDASACSRPVLTEYSPELEILFEPEDELSFFANSEQALELKKNLLRHPEESNRKAMHAKNKVLSHHTYQHRAKQILQVLKQR
;
A
#
# COMPACT_ATOMS: atom_id res chain seq x y z
N MET A 1 -0.17 -3.22 15.60
CA MET A 1 -1.25 -2.42 16.26
C MET A 1 -1.51 -2.84 17.69
N VAL A 2 -1.66 -4.12 18.04
CA VAL A 2 -1.94 -4.59 19.44
C VAL A 2 -0.97 -3.93 20.45
N ARG A 3 0.34 -4.09 20.28
CA ARG A 3 1.35 -3.44 21.12
C ARG A 3 1.19 -1.91 21.19
N ALA A 4 0.85 -1.27 20.08
CA ALA A 4 0.66 0.17 20.04
C ALA A 4 -0.55 0.62 20.89
N PHE A 5 -1.65 -0.11 20.91
CA PHE A 5 -2.77 0.17 21.82
C PHE A 5 -2.41 -0.06 23.29
N GLN A 6 -1.62 -1.11 23.59
CA GLN A 6 -1.16 -1.41 24.94
C GLN A 6 -0.33 -0.27 25.55
N THR A 7 0.44 0.49 24.75
CA THR A 7 1.18 1.68 25.26
C THR A 7 0.25 2.75 25.83
N PHE A 8 -1.02 2.78 25.42
CA PHE A 8 -2.05 3.68 25.94
C PHE A 8 -2.94 3.02 27.02
N LYS A 9 -2.48 1.91 27.61
CA LYS A 9 -3.21 1.16 28.63
C LYS A 9 -4.58 0.63 28.14
N VAL A 10 -4.70 0.35 26.86
CA VAL A 10 -5.86 -0.32 26.27
C VAL A 10 -5.65 -1.82 26.39
N GLU A 11 -6.54 -2.49 27.10
CA GLU A 11 -6.57 -3.95 27.12
C GLU A 11 -7.00 -4.46 25.75
N THR A 12 -6.24 -5.38 25.17
CA THR A 12 -6.48 -5.92 23.84
C THR A 12 -6.60 -7.43 23.91
N LEU A 13 -7.59 -7.95 23.20
CA LEU A 13 -7.73 -9.38 22.94
C LEU A 13 -7.58 -9.61 21.45
N ASP A 14 -6.58 -10.39 21.06
CA ASP A 14 -6.36 -10.77 19.66
C ASP A 14 -7.18 -12.02 19.35
N ILE A 15 -8.07 -11.91 18.37
CA ILE A 15 -9.00 -12.95 17.99
C ILE A 15 -8.84 -13.23 16.51
N PRO A 16 -8.65 -14.49 16.11
CA PRO A 16 -8.64 -14.85 14.69
C PRO A 16 -9.97 -14.47 14.01
N ILE A 17 -9.91 -14.17 12.72
CA ILE A 17 -11.10 -13.93 11.92
C ILE A 17 -11.98 -15.19 11.95
N PRO A 18 -13.25 -15.09 12.41
CA PRO A 18 -14.12 -16.25 12.52
C PRO A 18 -14.37 -16.93 11.17
N GLN A 19 -14.23 -18.23 11.12
CA GLN A 19 -14.43 -19.05 9.92
C GLN A 19 -15.73 -19.86 9.97
N SER A 20 -16.36 -19.99 11.17
CA SER A 20 -17.55 -20.78 11.39
C SER A 20 -18.66 -19.98 12.09
N GLU A 21 -19.91 -20.46 11.99
CA GLU A 21 -21.06 -19.90 12.72
C GLU A 21 -20.86 -19.96 14.25
N GLU A 22 -20.23 -21.01 14.75
CA GLU A 22 -19.95 -21.17 16.16
C GLU A 22 -18.99 -20.10 16.68
N GLU A 23 -17.93 -19.81 15.90
CA GLU A 23 -16.98 -18.75 16.22
C GLU A 23 -17.63 -17.35 16.18
N PHE A 24 -18.51 -17.08 15.20
CA PHE A 24 -19.32 -15.85 15.17
C PHE A 24 -20.23 -15.73 16.38
N HIS A 25 -20.88 -16.84 16.78
CA HIS A 25 -21.73 -16.85 17.97
C HIS A 25 -20.91 -16.60 19.24
N SER A 26 -19.71 -17.15 19.32
CA SER A 26 -18.76 -16.89 20.41
C SER A 26 -18.40 -15.40 20.49
N LEU A 27 -18.08 -14.75 19.36
CA LEU A 27 -17.82 -13.31 19.29
C LEU A 27 -19.03 -12.47 19.76
N LYS A 28 -20.24 -12.85 19.37
CA LYS A 28 -21.47 -12.18 19.85
C LYS A 28 -21.59 -12.23 21.36
N SER A 29 -21.26 -13.37 21.96
CA SER A 29 -21.31 -13.53 23.42
C SER A 29 -20.21 -12.72 24.12
N MET A 30 -19.02 -12.65 23.54
CA MET A 30 -17.90 -11.86 24.04
C MET A 30 -18.17 -10.35 23.96
N GLY A 31 -18.77 -9.87 22.86
CA GLY A 31 -19.12 -8.45 22.70
C GLY A 31 -20.05 -7.92 23.79
N ARG A 32 -20.81 -8.79 24.44
CA ARG A 32 -21.64 -8.43 25.63
C ARG A 32 -20.84 -8.34 26.93
N GLN A 33 -19.54 -8.67 26.92
CA GLN A 33 -18.69 -8.72 28.15
C GLN A 33 -17.91 -7.42 28.40
N GLY A 34 -18.30 -6.29 27.78
CA GLY A 34 -17.74 -4.98 28.12
C GLY A 34 -16.61 -4.52 27.18
N PHE A 35 -16.44 -5.09 25.98
CA PHE A 35 -15.56 -4.52 24.96
C PHE A 35 -16.06 -3.15 24.53
N GLN A 36 -15.14 -2.21 24.33
CA GLN A 36 -15.44 -0.84 23.92
C GLN A 36 -15.44 -0.65 22.41
N ALA A 37 -14.68 -1.46 21.68
CA ALA A 37 -14.61 -1.44 20.20
C ALA A 37 -14.03 -2.75 19.66
N ILE A 38 -14.30 -3.03 18.39
CA ILE A 38 -13.59 -4.04 17.59
C ILE A 38 -12.66 -3.29 16.63
N PHE A 39 -11.44 -3.77 16.47
CA PHE A 39 -10.48 -3.23 15.49
C PHE A 39 -10.10 -4.31 14.48
N THR A 40 -10.16 -3.98 13.19
CA THR A 40 -9.68 -4.85 12.10
C THR A 40 -8.76 -4.10 11.13
N LEU A 41 -7.80 -4.83 10.57
CA LEU A 41 -7.11 -4.42 9.35
C LEU A 41 -7.85 -5.03 8.18
N ASP A 42 -8.34 -4.19 7.28
CA ASP A 42 -9.23 -4.57 6.18
C ASP A 42 -10.49 -5.34 6.63
N LEU A 43 -11.23 -5.83 5.67
CA LEU A 43 -12.31 -6.79 5.81
C LEU A 43 -11.95 -8.04 5.02
N GLY A 44 -12.40 -9.20 5.47
CA GLY A 44 -12.21 -10.43 4.68
C GLY A 44 -12.83 -10.29 3.29
N LYS A 45 -12.20 -10.90 2.29
CA LYS A 45 -12.69 -10.87 0.88
C LYS A 45 -13.86 -11.83 0.63
N ASP A 46 -14.26 -12.62 1.63
CA ASP A 46 -15.43 -13.49 1.55
C ASP A 46 -16.74 -12.66 1.71
N PRO A 47 -17.61 -12.58 0.69
CA PRO A 47 -18.89 -11.88 0.81
C PRO A 47 -19.74 -12.36 1.99
N ASN A 48 -19.71 -13.65 2.32
CA ASN A 48 -20.43 -14.20 3.47
C ASN A 48 -19.88 -13.64 4.77
N PHE A 49 -18.58 -13.43 4.86
CA PHE A 49 -17.95 -12.80 6.02
C PHE A 49 -18.47 -11.36 6.20
N ILE A 50 -18.55 -10.58 5.15
CA ILE A 50 -19.05 -9.19 5.19
C ILE A 50 -20.51 -9.15 5.70
N PHE A 51 -21.39 -10.04 5.21
CA PHE A 51 -22.76 -10.14 5.73
C PHE A 51 -22.81 -10.49 7.21
N ARG A 52 -21.97 -11.43 7.65
CA ARG A 52 -21.90 -11.85 9.06
C ARG A 52 -21.35 -10.74 9.95
N LEU A 53 -20.42 -9.94 9.45
CA LEU A 53 -19.90 -8.78 10.19
C LEU A 53 -20.99 -7.76 10.46
N ARG A 54 -21.85 -7.48 9.47
CA ARG A 54 -22.98 -6.57 9.63
C ARG A 54 -23.96 -7.08 10.69
N ASP A 55 -24.35 -8.35 10.60
CA ASP A 55 -25.21 -8.99 11.60
C ASP A 55 -24.59 -8.96 13.01
N LEU A 56 -23.26 -9.10 13.10
CA LEU A 56 -22.53 -8.96 14.33
C LEU A 56 -22.59 -7.52 14.89
N GLN A 57 -22.35 -6.51 14.05
CA GLN A 57 -22.45 -5.10 14.44
C GLN A 57 -23.85 -4.75 14.99
N GLU A 58 -24.91 -5.14 14.27
CA GLU A 58 -26.30 -4.93 14.69
C GLU A 58 -26.62 -5.60 16.03
N SER A 59 -26.01 -6.75 16.32
CA SER A 59 -26.28 -7.51 17.54
C SER A 59 -25.45 -7.07 18.74
N ILE A 60 -24.21 -6.58 18.55
CA ILE A 60 -23.31 -6.20 19.64
C ILE A 60 -23.41 -4.71 19.97
N ARG A 61 -23.67 -3.86 18.96
CA ARG A 61 -23.80 -2.39 19.06
C ARG A 61 -22.60 -1.72 19.72
N ILE A 62 -21.40 -2.15 19.35
CA ILE A 62 -20.14 -1.50 19.74
C ILE A 62 -19.43 -0.98 18.48
N PRO A 63 -18.67 0.11 18.59
CA PRO A 63 -17.94 0.66 17.46
C PRO A 63 -17.03 -0.37 16.79
N TRP A 64 -17.08 -0.44 15.48
CA TRP A 64 -16.15 -1.20 14.67
C TRP A 64 -15.19 -0.26 13.97
N ILE A 65 -13.91 -0.37 14.30
CA ILE A 65 -12.82 0.40 13.74
C ILE A 65 -12.18 -0.44 12.65
N ILE A 66 -12.25 0.02 11.41
CA ILE A 66 -11.63 -0.64 10.26
C ILE A 66 -10.51 0.26 9.74
N TRP A 67 -9.31 -0.28 9.62
CA TRP A 67 -8.23 0.40 8.92
C TRP A 67 -7.94 -0.33 7.61
N PHE A 68 -8.41 0.23 6.51
CA PHE A 68 -8.13 -0.26 5.17
C PHE A 68 -6.67 0.05 4.81
N VAL A 69 -5.92 -1.00 4.56
CA VAL A 69 -4.55 -0.97 4.04
C VAL A 69 -4.49 -1.48 2.60
N ASP A 70 -5.66 -1.79 2.05
CA ASP A 70 -5.95 -2.07 0.64
C ASP A 70 -7.11 -1.18 0.15
N ASP A 71 -7.57 -1.32 -1.10
CA ASP A 71 -8.68 -0.52 -1.64
C ASP A 71 -10.01 -0.93 -0.97
N PRO A 72 -10.69 -0.03 -0.24
CA PRO A 72 -11.94 -0.34 0.47
C PRO A 72 -13.09 -0.75 -0.47
N GLU A 73 -13.09 -0.31 -1.73
CA GLU A 73 -14.12 -0.72 -2.70
C GLU A 73 -14.05 -2.22 -3.01
N GLY A 74 -12.86 -2.80 -2.98
CA GLY A 74 -12.67 -4.24 -3.12
C GLY A 74 -13.36 -5.07 -2.04
N TYR A 75 -13.75 -4.44 -0.92
CA TYR A 75 -14.51 -5.03 0.19
C TYR A 75 -15.99 -4.61 0.22
N GLY A 76 -16.44 -3.87 -0.79
CA GLY A 76 -17.82 -3.36 -0.86
C GLY A 76 -18.12 -2.22 0.12
N PHE A 77 -17.09 -1.53 0.62
CA PHE A 77 -17.28 -0.34 1.45
C PHE A 77 -17.73 0.86 0.58
N PRO A 78 -18.68 1.73 1.02
CA PRO A 78 -19.29 1.79 2.35
C PRO A 78 -20.55 0.92 2.54
N GLU A 79 -21.09 0.32 1.48
CA GLU A 79 -22.40 -0.35 1.50
C GLU A 79 -22.45 -1.58 2.42
N SER A 80 -21.29 -2.23 2.63
CA SER A 80 -21.15 -3.42 3.48
C SER A 80 -21.15 -3.10 4.98
N CYS A 81 -21.08 -1.82 5.38
CA CYS A 81 -20.91 -1.41 6.76
C CYS A 81 -22.09 -0.57 7.27
N ASP A 82 -22.40 -0.67 8.55
CA ASP A 82 -23.35 0.21 9.22
C ASP A 82 -22.65 1.52 9.62
N PRO A 83 -23.07 2.70 9.10
CA PRO A 83 -22.40 3.97 9.40
C PRO A 83 -22.53 4.41 10.85
N GLU A 84 -23.55 3.97 11.58
CA GLU A 84 -23.73 4.28 12.99
C GLU A 84 -22.64 3.64 13.85
N TRP A 85 -22.22 2.43 13.49
CA TRP A 85 -21.29 1.61 14.30
C TRP A 85 -19.92 1.43 13.65
N THR A 86 -19.65 2.03 12.50
CA THR A 86 -18.38 1.91 11.79
C THR A 86 -17.56 3.19 11.86
N ILE A 87 -16.28 3.06 12.17
CA ILE A 87 -15.25 4.08 12.03
C ILE A 87 -14.22 3.56 11.06
N ALA A 88 -14.18 4.11 9.85
CA ALA A 88 -13.31 3.59 8.79
C ALA A 88 -12.14 4.54 8.52
N PHE A 89 -10.95 3.96 8.42
CA PHE A 89 -9.72 4.63 8.04
C PHE A 89 -9.17 4.02 6.74
N CYS A 90 -8.49 4.83 5.93
CA CYS A 90 -7.81 4.37 4.72
C CYS A 90 -6.41 4.97 4.65
N TRP A 91 -5.47 4.16 4.21
CA TRP A 91 -4.06 4.52 4.10
C TRP A 91 -3.74 5.47 2.95
N ASP A 92 -4.59 5.54 1.92
CA ASP A 92 -4.43 6.34 0.71
C ASP A 92 -5.39 7.54 0.73
N ARG A 93 -4.84 8.74 0.58
CA ARG A 93 -5.61 9.98 0.67
C ARG A 93 -6.57 10.17 -0.50
N GLU A 94 -6.15 9.87 -1.72
CA GLU A 94 -7.00 10.03 -2.91
C GLU A 94 -8.18 9.06 -2.86
N ILE A 95 -7.95 7.80 -2.50
CA ILE A 95 -9.01 6.83 -2.27
C ILE A 95 -9.97 7.33 -1.19
N THR A 96 -9.44 7.85 -0.08
CA THR A 96 -10.26 8.42 1.00
C THR A 96 -11.20 9.50 0.49
N GLN A 97 -10.69 10.43 -0.32
CA GLN A 97 -11.50 11.53 -0.87
C GLN A 97 -12.55 11.03 -1.86
N GLU A 98 -12.17 10.12 -2.77
CA GLU A 98 -13.07 9.61 -3.80
C GLU A 98 -14.24 8.81 -3.20
N VAL A 99 -13.95 7.91 -2.26
CA VAL A 99 -14.99 7.11 -1.59
C VAL A 99 -15.93 8.00 -0.77
N SER A 100 -15.39 9.03 -0.10
CA SER A 100 -16.19 9.99 0.69
C SER A 100 -17.10 10.86 -0.18
N LEU A 101 -16.77 11.07 -1.45
CA LEU A 101 -17.57 11.88 -2.39
C LEU A 101 -18.70 11.07 -3.08
N LYS A 102 -18.71 9.74 -2.95
CA LYS A 102 -19.75 8.92 -3.58
C LYS A 102 -21.10 9.13 -2.87
N PRO A 103 -22.17 9.39 -3.61
CA PRO A 103 -23.49 9.57 -3.03
C PRO A 103 -24.07 8.21 -2.61
N SER A 104 -23.57 7.66 -1.50
CA SER A 104 -24.09 6.39 -0.93
C SER A 104 -25.39 6.56 -0.16
N GLY A 105 -25.87 7.79 0.04
CA GLY A 105 -27.02 8.09 0.90
C GLY A 105 -26.80 7.85 2.39
N LYS A 106 -25.63 7.34 2.75
CA LYS A 106 -25.15 7.12 4.13
C LYS A 106 -23.85 7.86 4.32
N GLU A 107 -23.82 8.80 5.26
CA GLU A 107 -22.60 9.49 5.65
C GLU A 107 -21.75 8.54 6.49
N ASN A 108 -20.86 7.82 5.85
CA ASN A 108 -19.83 7.04 6.51
C ASN A 108 -18.46 7.57 6.06
N PRO A 109 -17.96 8.67 6.66
CA PRO A 109 -16.75 9.31 6.20
C PRO A 109 -15.56 8.37 6.41
N LEU A 110 -14.81 8.17 5.34
CA LEU A 110 -13.52 7.49 5.38
C LEU A 110 -12.47 8.50 5.85
N ILE A 111 -11.69 8.13 6.86
CA ILE A 111 -10.68 9.01 7.48
C ILE A 111 -9.31 8.60 6.97
N HIS A 112 -8.53 9.56 6.47
CA HIS A 112 -7.17 9.26 6.04
C HIS A 112 -6.28 8.93 7.24
N LEU A 113 -5.63 7.76 7.18
CA LEU A 113 -4.67 7.28 8.18
C LEU A 113 -3.53 6.55 7.47
N PRO A 114 -2.40 7.21 7.20
CA PRO A 114 -1.29 6.61 6.47
C PRO A 114 -0.65 5.44 7.24
N LEU A 115 0.03 4.55 6.52
CA LEU A 115 0.80 3.47 7.10
C LEU A 115 1.88 4.01 8.05
N ALA A 116 2.55 3.11 8.78
CA ALA A 116 3.51 3.46 9.82
C ALA A 116 4.51 2.32 10.05
N SER A 117 5.59 2.57 10.79
CA SER A 117 6.52 1.52 11.21
C SER A 117 6.35 1.13 12.69
N ASP A 118 6.74 -0.09 13.01
CA ASP A 118 6.92 -0.56 14.39
C ASP A 118 8.40 -0.43 14.78
N PRO A 119 8.78 0.55 15.62
CA PRO A 119 10.17 0.78 15.98
C PRO A 119 10.79 -0.32 16.86
N GLU A 120 9.97 -1.22 17.41
CA GLU A 120 10.48 -2.42 18.09
C GLU A 120 10.85 -3.54 17.12
N VAL A 121 10.35 -3.47 15.88
CA VAL A 121 10.62 -4.44 14.82
C VAL A 121 11.64 -3.88 13.82
N PHE A 122 11.44 -2.63 13.38
CA PHE A 122 12.31 -1.97 12.40
C PHE A 122 13.09 -0.84 13.07
N PHE A 123 14.37 -1.03 13.17
CA PHE A 123 15.31 -0.09 13.76
C PHE A 123 16.67 -0.20 13.08
N ALA A 124 17.48 0.86 13.18
CA ALA A 124 18.81 0.88 12.64
C ALA A 124 19.74 -0.01 13.48
N GLU A 125 20.45 -0.91 12.83
CA GLU A 125 21.56 -1.69 13.38
C GLU A 125 22.89 -0.99 13.06
N GLU A 126 23.98 -1.42 13.67
CA GLU A 126 25.31 -0.96 13.28
C GLU A 126 25.57 -1.29 11.81
N ILE A 127 26.03 -0.29 11.05
CA ILE A 127 26.30 -0.47 9.62
C ILE A 127 27.49 -1.44 9.50
N PRO A 128 27.31 -2.60 8.89
CA PRO A 128 28.40 -3.54 8.69
C PRO A 128 29.44 -2.91 7.75
N SER A 129 30.70 -3.25 7.96
CA SER A 129 31.80 -2.81 7.09
C SER A 129 31.63 -3.28 5.63
N ILE A 130 30.90 -4.37 5.43
CA ILE A 130 30.55 -4.92 4.11
C ILE A 130 29.03 -5.11 4.05
N LEU A 131 28.39 -4.43 3.10
CA LEU A 131 26.97 -4.62 2.83
C LEU A 131 26.72 -5.93 2.09
N LEU A 132 25.66 -6.65 2.47
CA LEU A 132 25.23 -7.85 1.74
C LEU A 132 24.60 -7.48 0.37
N PHE A 133 23.97 -6.31 0.29
CA PHE A 133 23.28 -5.85 -0.91
C PHE A 133 23.78 -4.45 -1.35
N PRO A 134 25.04 -4.35 -1.83
CA PRO A 134 25.58 -3.06 -2.29
C PRO A 134 24.89 -2.53 -3.55
N GLY A 135 24.20 -3.38 -4.30
CA GLY A 135 23.39 -3.00 -5.47
C GLY A 135 21.98 -2.55 -5.15
N GLY A 136 21.61 -2.48 -3.86
CA GLY A 136 20.26 -2.16 -3.37
C GLY A 136 19.35 -3.36 -3.27
N VAL A 137 18.19 -3.16 -2.65
CA VAL A 137 17.17 -4.22 -2.52
C VAL A 137 15.80 -3.76 -2.96
N PHE A 138 15.02 -4.70 -3.50
CA PHE A 138 13.58 -4.57 -3.71
C PHE A 138 12.87 -5.73 -3.01
N VAL A 139 11.81 -5.41 -2.26
CA VAL A 139 10.98 -6.41 -1.59
C VAL A 139 9.52 -6.19 -1.99
N GLY A 140 8.95 -7.12 -2.72
CA GLY A 140 7.56 -7.03 -3.17
C GLY A 140 7.24 -7.98 -4.31
N SER A 141 5.94 -8.18 -4.56
CA SER A 141 5.46 -9.02 -5.65
C SER A 141 5.68 -8.39 -7.02
N THR A 142 5.68 -9.20 -8.07
CA THR A 142 5.59 -8.74 -9.46
C THR A 142 4.21 -8.17 -9.79
N ALA A 143 3.21 -8.38 -8.93
CA ALA A 143 1.79 -8.25 -9.17
C ALA A 143 1.33 -9.28 -10.24
N GLN A 144 0.94 -10.48 -9.79
CA GLN A 144 0.54 -11.58 -10.67
C GLN A 144 -0.77 -11.27 -11.41
N THR A 145 -0.94 -11.89 -12.57
CA THR A 145 -2.20 -11.88 -13.31
C THR A 145 -3.33 -12.49 -12.46
N ASN A 146 -4.50 -11.88 -12.52
CA ASN A 146 -5.70 -12.38 -11.84
C ASN A 146 -6.81 -12.70 -12.86
N GLU A 147 -7.89 -13.33 -12.39
CA GLU A 147 -9.03 -13.71 -13.23
C GLU A 147 -9.67 -12.50 -13.96
N ILE A 148 -9.65 -11.32 -13.36
CA ILE A 148 -10.21 -10.10 -13.97
C ILE A 148 -9.38 -9.71 -15.19
N LEU A 149 -8.05 -9.77 -15.07
CA LEU A 149 -7.15 -9.50 -16.18
C LEU A 149 -7.32 -10.51 -17.31
N GLU A 150 -7.41 -11.81 -16.98
CA GLU A 150 -7.67 -12.86 -17.97
C GLU A 150 -9.01 -12.66 -18.69
N LYS A 151 -10.05 -12.26 -17.94
CA LYS A 151 -11.36 -11.94 -18.51
C LYS A 151 -11.28 -10.75 -19.46
N ALA A 152 -10.60 -9.66 -19.06
CA ALA A 152 -10.44 -8.48 -19.90
C ALA A 152 -9.72 -8.81 -21.21
N ILE A 153 -8.64 -9.57 -21.16
CA ILE A 153 -7.89 -10.03 -22.33
C ILE A 153 -8.77 -10.82 -23.29
N ARG A 154 -9.62 -11.72 -22.76
CA ARG A 154 -10.51 -12.55 -23.58
C ARG A 154 -11.68 -11.78 -24.20
N THR A 155 -12.17 -10.74 -23.54
CA THR A 155 -13.39 -10.03 -23.93
C THR A 155 -13.16 -8.74 -24.70
N THR A 156 -11.93 -8.23 -24.74
CA THR A 156 -11.59 -6.98 -25.42
C THR A 156 -10.62 -7.21 -26.58
N PRO A 157 -11.12 -7.30 -27.82
CA PRO A 157 -10.24 -7.42 -29.00
C PRO A 157 -9.27 -6.24 -29.08
N GLY A 158 -8.03 -6.51 -29.45
CA GLY A 158 -7.00 -5.46 -29.57
C GLY A 158 -6.48 -4.91 -28.25
N PHE A 159 -6.83 -5.50 -27.10
CA PHE A 159 -6.42 -5.02 -25.78
C PHE A 159 -4.91 -4.82 -25.66
N PHE A 160 -4.10 -5.77 -26.14
CA PHE A 160 -2.64 -5.66 -26.09
C PHE A 160 -2.06 -4.61 -27.04
N GLU A 161 -2.72 -4.34 -28.16
CA GLU A 161 -2.30 -3.32 -29.13
C GLU A 161 -2.40 -1.91 -28.53
N ASP A 162 -3.33 -1.72 -27.59
CA ASP A 162 -3.52 -0.47 -26.88
C ASP A 162 -2.55 -0.29 -25.70
N LEU A 163 -2.05 -1.37 -25.13
CA LEU A 163 -1.19 -1.30 -23.94
C LEU A 163 0.19 -0.71 -24.22
N GLU A 164 0.77 -0.96 -25.38
CA GLU A 164 2.12 -0.47 -25.72
C GLU A 164 2.16 1.05 -25.83
N PRO A 165 1.25 1.73 -26.58
CA PRO A 165 1.13 3.18 -26.55
C PRO A 165 0.86 3.74 -25.15
N LEU A 166 0.00 3.09 -24.40
CA LEU A 166 -0.35 3.49 -23.03
C LEU A 166 0.87 3.40 -22.09
N TRP A 167 1.66 2.34 -22.22
CA TRP A 167 2.92 2.20 -21.51
C TRP A 167 3.92 3.29 -21.89
N GLY A 168 4.03 3.62 -23.17
CA GLY A 168 4.85 4.71 -23.66
C GLY A 168 4.52 6.05 -22.98
N LEU A 169 3.24 6.34 -22.78
CA LEU A 169 2.77 7.53 -22.06
C LEU A 169 3.09 7.45 -20.56
N TYR A 170 2.77 6.33 -19.92
CA TYR A 170 2.91 6.18 -18.48
C TYR A 170 4.36 6.22 -17.98
N ARG A 171 5.27 5.54 -18.69
CA ARG A 171 6.70 5.46 -18.27
C ARG A 171 7.43 6.81 -18.29
N THR A 172 6.92 7.79 -19.02
CA THR A 172 7.50 9.13 -19.08
C THR A 172 6.99 10.07 -17.99
N ASP A 173 5.84 9.75 -17.39
CA ASP A 173 5.24 10.56 -16.33
C ASP A 173 4.58 9.67 -15.27
N LEU A 174 5.38 9.15 -14.35
CA LEU A 174 4.93 8.33 -13.23
C LEU A 174 4.23 9.14 -12.12
N LYS A 175 4.15 10.48 -12.25
CA LYS A 175 3.39 11.32 -11.31
C LYS A 175 1.89 11.11 -11.43
N ARG A 176 1.43 10.83 -12.66
CA ARG A 176 0.02 10.51 -12.89
C ARG A 176 -0.28 9.08 -12.51
N SER A 177 -1.45 8.84 -11.95
CA SER A 177 -1.87 7.46 -11.72
C SER A 177 -2.09 6.72 -13.04
N PRO A 178 -1.78 5.42 -13.11
CA PRO A 178 -2.02 4.63 -14.33
C PRO A 178 -3.51 4.62 -14.69
N GLN A 179 -4.39 4.74 -13.71
CA GLN A 179 -5.83 4.84 -13.92
C GLN A 179 -6.22 6.14 -14.65
N THR A 180 -5.67 7.28 -14.25
CA THR A 180 -5.91 8.56 -14.94
C THR A 180 -5.46 8.48 -16.40
N ILE A 181 -4.28 7.93 -16.65
CA ILE A 181 -3.75 7.78 -18.00
C ILE A 181 -4.63 6.84 -18.84
N ALA A 182 -5.08 5.73 -18.27
CA ALA A 182 -5.95 4.79 -18.96
C ALA A 182 -7.32 5.42 -19.32
N TRP A 183 -7.92 6.21 -18.43
CA TRP A 183 -9.15 6.95 -18.73
C TRP A 183 -8.95 7.99 -19.83
N MET A 184 -7.88 8.77 -19.76
CA MET A 184 -7.56 9.76 -20.78
C MET A 184 -7.36 9.11 -22.17
N TYR A 185 -6.65 8.00 -22.21
CA TYR A 185 -6.44 7.23 -23.44
C TYR A 185 -7.77 6.75 -24.05
N LEU A 186 -8.67 6.20 -23.23
CA LEU A 186 -9.98 5.76 -23.71
C LEU A 186 -10.85 6.94 -24.20
N MET A 187 -10.82 8.07 -23.51
CA MET A 187 -11.52 9.28 -23.95
C MET A 187 -11.05 9.72 -25.34
N GLU A 188 -9.74 9.77 -25.56
CA GLU A 188 -9.16 10.12 -26.85
C GLU A 188 -9.52 9.10 -27.94
N LYS A 189 -9.40 7.82 -27.64
CA LYS A 189 -9.67 6.72 -28.58
C LYS A 189 -11.13 6.62 -28.98
N THR A 190 -12.05 6.81 -28.04
CA THR A 190 -13.50 6.61 -28.26
C THR A 190 -14.25 7.88 -28.62
N GLY A 191 -13.68 9.06 -28.33
CA GLY A 191 -14.37 10.35 -28.42
C GLY A 191 -15.49 10.54 -27.38
N LEU A 192 -15.63 9.64 -26.43
CA LEU A 192 -16.64 9.70 -25.35
C LEU A 192 -16.15 10.57 -24.19
N ARG A 193 -17.09 11.13 -23.46
CA ARG A 193 -16.80 11.83 -22.19
C ARG A 193 -16.52 10.81 -21.08
N LEU A 194 -15.84 11.27 -20.02
CA LEU A 194 -15.44 10.43 -18.88
C LEU A 194 -16.63 9.72 -18.22
N ASP A 195 -17.75 10.43 -18.01
CA ASP A 195 -18.98 9.90 -17.42
C ASP A 195 -19.56 8.73 -18.23
N GLY A 196 -19.58 8.87 -19.57
CA GLY A 196 -20.01 7.81 -20.47
C GLY A 196 -19.13 6.58 -20.44
N ILE A 197 -17.79 6.78 -20.43
CA ILE A 197 -16.82 5.68 -20.36
C ILE A 197 -16.89 4.97 -19.00
N GLN A 198 -16.98 5.73 -17.91
CA GLN A 198 -17.10 5.17 -16.56
C GLN A 198 -18.42 4.42 -16.32
N ALA A 199 -19.49 4.78 -17.05
CA ALA A 199 -20.75 4.05 -17.00
C ALA A 199 -20.68 2.68 -17.71
N ASP A 200 -19.79 2.53 -18.71
CA ASP A 200 -19.66 1.30 -19.49
C ASP A 200 -18.87 0.22 -18.71
N PRO A 201 -19.46 -0.96 -18.44
CA PRO A 201 -18.79 -2.05 -17.74
C PRO A 201 -17.54 -2.59 -18.47
N LEU A 202 -17.54 -2.59 -19.81
CA LEU A 202 -16.39 -3.06 -20.58
C LEU A 202 -15.23 -2.07 -20.52
N CYS A 203 -15.51 -0.78 -20.55
CA CYS A 203 -14.50 0.26 -20.36
C CYS A 203 -13.89 0.19 -18.95
N ARG A 204 -14.70 0.01 -17.92
CA ARG A 204 -14.19 -0.21 -16.55
C ARG A 204 -13.30 -1.44 -16.44
N LEU A 205 -13.73 -2.56 -17.01
CA LEU A 205 -12.95 -3.79 -17.04
C LEU A 205 -11.61 -3.59 -17.76
N TRP A 206 -11.65 -2.90 -18.91
CA TRP A 206 -10.45 -2.58 -19.68
C TRP A 206 -9.48 -1.73 -18.87
N VAL A 207 -9.95 -0.64 -18.24
CA VAL A 207 -9.11 0.25 -17.42
C VAL A 207 -8.51 -0.51 -16.25
N HIS A 208 -9.30 -1.31 -15.54
CA HIS A 208 -8.81 -2.11 -14.42
C HIS A 208 -7.67 -3.04 -14.85
N ALA A 209 -7.85 -3.75 -15.98
CA ALA A 209 -6.83 -4.63 -16.51
C ALA A 209 -5.58 -3.88 -17.02
N ALA A 210 -5.78 -2.74 -17.69
CA ALA A 210 -4.68 -1.90 -18.17
C ALA A 210 -3.84 -1.38 -17.00
N VAL A 211 -4.47 -0.85 -15.97
CA VAL A 211 -3.80 -0.37 -14.75
C VAL A 211 -2.96 -1.47 -14.10
N HIS A 212 -3.51 -2.67 -14.04
CA HIS A 212 -2.81 -3.82 -13.45
C HIS A 212 -1.57 -4.21 -14.26
N LEU A 213 -1.70 -4.31 -15.59
CA LEU A 213 -0.56 -4.64 -16.47
C LEU A 213 0.50 -3.54 -16.51
N LEU A 214 0.09 -2.28 -16.55
CA LEU A 214 1.03 -1.15 -16.44
C LEU A 214 1.83 -1.21 -15.14
N GLY A 215 1.20 -1.59 -14.04
CA GLY A 215 1.87 -1.80 -12.76
C GLY A 215 2.89 -2.94 -12.80
N ILE A 216 2.56 -4.08 -13.44
CA ILE A 216 3.48 -5.19 -13.64
C ILE A 216 4.69 -4.74 -14.49
N TRP A 217 4.45 -4.11 -15.63
CA TRP A 217 5.50 -3.65 -16.53
C TRP A 217 6.41 -2.63 -15.86
N LYS A 218 5.82 -1.64 -15.17
CA LYS A 218 6.56 -0.66 -14.39
C LYS A 218 7.50 -1.32 -13.38
N ARG A 219 6.99 -2.25 -12.58
CA ARG A 219 7.81 -2.94 -11.58
C ARG A 219 8.93 -3.73 -12.23
N ARG A 220 8.63 -4.52 -13.26
CA ARG A 220 9.64 -5.31 -13.96
C ARG A 220 10.73 -4.42 -14.57
N GLU A 221 10.36 -3.34 -15.26
CA GLU A 221 11.33 -2.41 -15.84
C GLU A 221 12.18 -1.73 -14.77
N LEU A 222 11.54 -1.09 -13.78
CA LEU A 222 12.27 -0.30 -12.78
C LEU A 222 13.14 -1.17 -11.88
N VAL A 223 12.64 -2.32 -11.44
CA VAL A 223 13.43 -3.24 -10.61
C VAL A 223 14.64 -3.77 -11.39
N SER A 224 14.44 -4.19 -12.66
CA SER A 224 15.52 -4.69 -13.52
C SER A 224 16.62 -3.64 -13.75
N ARG A 225 16.24 -2.37 -13.87
CA ARG A 225 17.18 -1.26 -14.14
C ARG A 225 17.84 -0.71 -12.87
N LEU A 226 17.12 -0.73 -11.77
CA LEU A 226 17.54 -0.06 -10.53
C LEU A 226 18.24 -0.97 -9.54
N ILE A 227 17.89 -2.25 -9.45
CA ILE A 227 18.65 -3.19 -8.64
C ILE A 227 19.89 -3.63 -9.42
N GLY A 228 21.05 -3.30 -8.89
CA GLY A 228 22.35 -3.53 -9.56
C GLY A 228 22.98 -4.86 -9.19
N GLN A 229 24.16 -5.11 -9.77
CA GLN A 229 25.00 -6.24 -9.37
C GLN A 229 25.25 -6.20 -7.85
N GLY A 230 25.16 -7.34 -7.18
CA GLY A 230 25.23 -7.43 -5.73
C GLY A 230 23.98 -6.93 -5.00
N GLY A 231 22.88 -6.67 -5.70
CA GLY A 231 21.58 -6.38 -5.10
C GLY A 231 20.77 -7.63 -4.82
N GLY A 232 19.61 -7.46 -4.19
CA GLY A 232 18.68 -8.54 -3.86
C GLY A 232 17.23 -8.19 -4.21
N ILE A 233 16.50 -9.17 -4.73
CA ILE A 233 15.08 -9.07 -5.02
C ILE A 233 14.35 -10.18 -4.25
N PHE A 234 13.42 -9.78 -3.40
CA PHE A 234 12.61 -10.68 -2.58
C PHE A 234 11.14 -10.55 -2.95
N GLY A 235 10.44 -11.67 -3.12
CA GLY A 235 9.02 -11.67 -3.47
C GLY A 235 8.56 -13.00 -4.06
N ASP A 236 7.58 -12.94 -4.96
CA ASP A 236 7.06 -14.11 -5.63
C ASP A 236 8.05 -14.73 -6.63
N THR A 237 7.79 -15.98 -7.04
CA THR A 237 8.67 -16.77 -7.91
C THR A 237 8.79 -16.19 -9.33
N GLU A 238 7.88 -15.32 -9.76
CA GLU A 238 7.97 -14.67 -11.08
C GLU A 238 9.24 -13.82 -11.23
N TRP A 239 9.79 -13.32 -10.12
CA TRP A 239 11.08 -12.62 -10.15
C TRP A 239 12.23 -13.53 -10.59
N ALA A 240 12.19 -14.83 -10.28
CA ALA A 240 13.18 -15.79 -10.75
C ALA A 240 13.20 -15.89 -12.29
N HIS A 241 12.04 -15.79 -12.92
CA HIS A 241 11.92 -15.80 -14.38
C HIS A 241 12.31 -14.47 -15.02
N THR A 242 12.11 -13.35 -14.29
CA THR A 242 12.39 -12.01 -14.82
C THR A 242 13.85 -11.60 -14.64
N ILE A 243 14.43 -11.85 -13.45
CA ILE A 243 15.78 -11.39 -13.07
C ILE A 243 16.46 -12.44 -12.18
N GLY A 244 16.52 -13.69 -12.63
CA GLY A 244 16.92 -14.85 -11.83
C GLY A 244 18.18 -14.68 -11.00
N ALA A 245 19.22 -14.00 -11.53
CA ALA A 245 20.51 -13.82 -10.84
C ALA A 245 20.44 -12.99 -9.56
N LEU A 246 19.40 -12.15 -9.40
CA LEU A 246 19.21 -11.27 -8.23
C LEU A 246 18.09 -11.74 -7.29
N TYR A 247 17.34 -12.76 -7.70
CA TYR A 247 16.23 -13.28 -6.90
C TYR A 247 16.73 -14.07 -5.70
N GLN A 248 16.26 -13.70 -4.52
CA GLN A 248 16.67 -14.27 -3.22
C GLN A 248 15.57 -15.10 -2.55
N GLY A 249 14.41 -15.25 -3.19
CA GLY A 249 13.27 -15.96 -2.62
C GLY A 249 12.26 -15.06 -1.91
N GLN A 250 11.39 -15.68 -1.15
CA GLN A 250 10.46 -14.98 -0.25
C GLN A 250 11.18 -14.59 1.04
N ILE A 251 10.65 -13.58 1.72
CA ILE A 251 11.17 -13.11 3.00
C ILE A 251 10.04 -12.90 3.98
N THR A 252 10.28 -13.26 5.25
CA THR A 252 9.34 -13.06 6.33
C THR A 252 9.37 -11.59 6.80
N TYR A 253 8.18 -10.98 6.96
CA TYR A 253 8.06 -9.66 7.55
C TYR A 253 8.53 -9.68 9.01
N GLY A 254 9.33 -8.70 9.40
CA GLY A 254 9.89 -8.60 10.73
C GLY A 254 11.41 -8.66 10.74
N GLU A 255 12.00 -9.52 11.55
CA GLU A 255 13.46 -9.56 11.77
C GLU A 255 14.26 -9.85 10.50
N GLU A 256 13.82 -10.80 9.68
CA GLU A 256 14.52 -11.11 8.43
C GLU A 256 14.53 -9.90 7.49
N LEU A 257 13.36 -9.27 7.30
CA LEU A 257 13.24 -8.08 6.46
C LEU A 257 14.05 -6.91 7.01
N ARG A 258 14.04 -6.70 8.33
CA ARG A 258 14.88 -5.69 8.99
C ARG A 258 16.36 -5.91 8.68
N ARG A 259 16.86 -7.15 8.78
CA ARG A 259 18.25 -7.49 8.44
C ARG A 259 18.57 -7.17 6.99
N VAL A 260 17.69 -7.52 6.05
CA VAL A 260 17.89 -7.20 4.63
C VAL A 260 17.98 -5.69 4.44
N TYR A 261 17.10 -4.90 5.05
CA TYR A 261 17.18 -3.45 4.96
C TYR A 261 18.50 -2.92 5.56
N ASN A 262 18.87 -3.32 6.78
CA ASN A 262 20.08 -2.85 7.43
C ASN A 262 21.38 -3.20 6.67
N HIS A 263 21.37 -4.25 5.85
CA HIS A 263 22.53 -4.69 5.06
C HIS A 263 22.48 -4.28 3.59
N SER A 264 21.59 -3.34 3.21
CA SER A 264 21.46 -2.83 1.84
C SER A 264 22.02 -1.42 1.69
N ALA A 265 22.54 -1.08 0.51
CA ALA A 265 22.95 0.28 0.18
C ALA A 265 21.75 1.23 0.09
N PHE A 266 20.65 0.75 -0.45
CA PHE A 266 19.38 1.46 -0.50
C PHE A 266 18.20 0.49 -0.63
N VAL A 267 17.01 0.95 -0.31
CA VAL A 267 15.76 0.22 -0.51
C VAL A 267 14.97 0.89 -1.63
N LEU A 268 14.65 0.11 -2.67
CA LEU A 268 13.82 0.58 -3.77
C LEU A 268 12.35 0.39 -3.42
N ASP A 269 11.59 1.46 -3.52
CA ASP A 269 10.14 1.43 -3.38
C ASP A 269 9.44 1.75 -4.69
N ILE A 270 8.58 0.83 -5.14
CA ILE A 270 7.73 0.99 -6.32
C ILE A 270 6.32 0.63 -5.89
N ARG A 271 5.40 1.59 -6.03
CA ARG A 271 4.01 1.44 -5.61
C ARG A 271 3.29 0.35 -6.40
N GLN A 272 2.33 -0.25 -5.76
CA GLN A 272 1.40 -1.18 -6.41
C GLN A 272 0.42 -0.43 -7.31
N PRO A 273 -0.16 -1.07 -8.34
CA PRO A 273 -1.09 -0.42 -9.26
C PRO A 273 -2.32 0.20 -8.58
N GLN A 274 -2.80 -0.43 -7.51
CA GLN A 274 -3.96 0.03 -6.74
C GLN A 274 -3.67 1.25 -5.86
N ALA A 275 -2.41 1.51 -5.51
CA ALA A 275 -2.03 2.69 -4.75
C ALA A 275 -2.14 3.93 -5.64
N ARG A 276 -2.88 4.94 -5.20
CA ARG A 276 -3.01 6.22 -5.92
C ARG A 276 -2.02 7.24 -5.40
N THR A 277 -2.15 7.63 -4.14
CA THR A 277 -1.24 8.59 -3.49
C THR A 277 -0.59 8.02 -2.24
N GLY A 278 -1.15 6.99 -1.64
CA GLY A 278 -0.66 6.40 -0.40
C GLY A 278 0.78 5.88 -0.48
N LEU A 279 1.52 6.08 0.58
CA LEU A 279 2.90 5.60 0.71
C LEU A 279 2.92 4.16 1.20
N THR A 280 3.77 3.34 0.60
CA THR A 280 3.87 1.92 0.97
C THR A 280 4.51 1.73 2.34
N GLN A 281 4.21 0.61 2.97
CA GLN A 281 4.82 0.19 4.24
C GLN A 281 6.36 0.21 4.19
N ARG A 282 6.94 -0.10 3.04
CA ARG A 282 8.38 -0.19 2.80
C ARG A 282 9.10 1.13 3.08
N ILE A 283 8.49 2.27 2.74
CA ILE A 283 9.08 3.59 2.98
C ILE A 283 9.28 3.79 4.48
N PHE A 284 8.27 3.50 5.31
CA PHE A 284 8.36 3.69 6.75
C PHE A 284 9.33 2.71 7.42
N ASP A 285 9.30 1.45 7.04
CA ASP A 285 10.13 0.42 7.65
C ASP A 285 11.63 0.59 7.28
N ALA A 286 11.93 0.88 6.01
CA ALA A 286 13.30 1.14 5.57
C ALA A 286 13.86 2.43 6.18
N SER A 287 13.04 3.48 6.28
CA SER A 287 13.44 4.72 6.95
C SER A 287 13.69 4.49 8.44
N ALA A 288 12.88 3.70 9.14
CA ALA A 288 13.11 3.34 10.53
C ALA A 288 14.46 2.60 10.73
N CYS A 289 14.89 1.81 9.74
CA CYS A 289 16.20 1.18 9.70
C CYS A 289 17.34 2.16 9.31
N SER A 290 17.06 3.45 9.15
CA SER A 290 18.03 4.45 8.68
C SER A 290 18.69 4.06 7.34
N ARG A 291 17.90 3.52 6.41
CA ARG A 291 18.38 3.18 5.06
C ARG A 291 17.87 4.18 4.03
N PRO A 292 18.75 4.57 3.08
CA PRO A 292 18.35 5.38 1.96
C PRO A 292 17.18 4.72 1.21
N VAL A 293 16.11 5.49 0.97
CA VAL A 293 14.95 5.03 0.19
C VAL A 293 14.93 5.75 -1.14
N LEU A 294 14.84 4.98 -2.22
CA LEU A 294 14.59 5.48 -3.57
C LEU A 294 13.16 5.10 -3.95
N THR A 295 12.26 6.08 -4.04
CA THR A 295 10.82 5.83 -4.24
C THR A 295 10.25 6.58 -5.42
N GLU A 296 9.11 6.13 -5.93
CA GLU A 296 8.30 6.89 -6.88
C GLU A 296 7.70 8.13 -6.20
N TYR A 297 7.61 9.22 -6.96
CA TYR A 297 6.90 10.42 -6.51
C TYR A 297 5.44 10.12 -6.18
N SER A 298 4.98 10.68 -5.08
CA SER A 298 3.58 10.78 -4.71
C SER A 298 3.32 12.12 -4.03
N PRO A 299 2.15 12.76 -4.22
CA PRO A 299 1.79 13.96 -3.47
C PRO A 299 1.84 13.78 -1.95
N GLU A 300 1.60 12.58 -1.43
CA GLU A 300 1.71 12.30 0.00
C GLU A 300 3.15 12.35 0.53
N LEU A 301 4.17 12.18 -0.32
CA LEU A 301 5.56 12.38 0.10
C LEU A 301 5.79 13.78 0.63
N GLU A 302 5.25 14.80 -0.05
CA GLU A 302 5.40 16.22 0.35
C GLU A 302 4.61 16.57 1.62
N ILE A 303 3.64 15.72 2.00
CA ILE A 303 2.84 15.92 3.21
C ILE A 303 3.46 15.22 4.42
N LEU A 304 4.03 14.04 4.20
CA LEU A 304 4.49 13.17 5.27
C LEU A 304 6.00 13.28 5.53
N PHE A 305 6.77 13.73 4.54
CA PHE A 305 8.21 13.88 4.59
C PHE A 305 8.64 15.25 4.06
N GLU A 306 9.88 15.64 4.35
CA GLU A 306 10.53 16.76 3.68
C GLU A 306 11.25 16.24 2.43
N PRO A 307 10.70 16.46 1.22
CA PRO A 307 11.33 16.03 -0.02
C PRO A 307 12.75 16.60 -0.11
N GLU A 308 13.65 15.86 -0.75
CA GLU A 308 15.06 16.23 -0.93
C GLU A 308 15.94 16.11 0.33
N ASP A 309 15.41 16.27 1.54
CA ASP A 309 16.19 16.15 2.78
C ASP A 309 16.04 14.80 3.49
N GLU A 310 14.94 14.10 3.25
CA GLU A 310 14.62 12.84 3.92
C GLU A 310 14.62 11.64 2.96
N LEU A 311 14.10 11.82 1.74
CA LEU A 311 13.94 10.73 0.76
C LEU A 311 14.48 11.14 -0.62
N SER A 312 14.79 10.15 -1.45
CA SER A 312 15.06 10.35 -2.88
C SER A 312 13.88 9.83 -3.68
N PHE A 313 13.23 10.69 -4.46
CA PHE A 313 12.05 10.31 -5.24
C PHE A 313 12.21 10.66 -6.72
N PHE A 314 11.58 9.87 -7.57
CA PHE A 314 11.63 10.01 -9.03
C PHE A 314 10.24 10.05 -9.65
N ALA A 315 10.14 10.79 -10.75
CA ALA A 315 8.92 10.96 -11.52
C ALA A 315 8.94 10.21 -12.88
N ASN A 316 10.09 9.66 -13.26
CA ASN A 316 10.26 8.86 -14.46
C ASN A 316 11.50 7.95 -14.33
N SER A 317 11.64 7.01 -15.28
CA SER A 317 12.71 6.02 -15.26
C SER A 317 14.12 6.61 -15.39
N GLU A 318 14.30 7.70 -16.12
CA GLU A 318 15.62 8.32 -16.32
C GLU A 318 16.09 9.03 -15.05
N GLN A 319 15.18 9.77 -14.41
CA GLN A 319 15.44 10.39 -13.11
C GLN A 319 15.79 9.33 -12.04
N ALA A 320 15.08 8.19 -12.05
CA ALA A 320 15.37 7.09 -11.14
C ALA A 320 16.80 6.57 -11.26
N LEU A 321 17.28 6.40 -12.49
CA LEU A 321 18.66 5.97 -12.77
C LEU A 321 19.70 6.98 -12.30
N GLU A 322 19.45 8.26 -12.50
CA GLU A 322 20.37 9.32 -12.06
C GLU A 322 20.42 9.39 -10.55
N LEU A 323 19.27 9.35 -9.88
CA LEU A 323 19.21 9.32 -8.41
C LEU A 323 19.90 8.11 -7.82
N LYS A 324 19.73 6.91 -8.40
CA LYS A 324 20.47 5.71 -8.00
C LYS A 324 21.98 5.93 -8.09
N LYS A 325 22.47 6.48 -9.21
CA LYS A 325 23.90 6.76 -9.38
C LYS A 325 24.41 7.73 -8.32
N ASN A 326 23.68 8.80 -8.05
CA ASN A 326 24.03 9.80 -7.06
C ASN A 326 24.04 9.21 -5.66
N LEU A 327 23.04 8.40 -5.32
CA LEU A 327 22.94 7.72 -4.03
C LEU A 327 24.15 6.81 -3.75
N LEU A 328 24.60 6.05 -4.76
CA LEU A 328 25.75 5.16 -4.62
C LEU A 328 27.10 5.91 -4.66
N ARG A 329 27.18 7.04 -5.35
CA ARG A 329 28.42 7.86 -5.42
C ARG A 329 28.63 8.74 -4.19
N HIS A 330 27.55 9.14 -3.51
CA HIS A 330 27.55 10.04 -2.36
C HIS A 330 26.90 9.38 -1.13
N PRO A 331 27.51 8.28 -0.61
CA PRO A 331 26.93 7.52 0.48
C PRO A 331 26.75 8.33 1.79
N GLU A 332 27.63 9.29 2.06
CA GLU A 332 27.54 10.14 3.25
C GLU A 332 26.27 11.01 3.21
N GLU A 333 25.98 11.65 2.07
CA GLU A 333 24.77 12.45 1.89
C GLU A 333 23.53 11.57 1.95
N SER A 334 23.56 10.42 1.30
CA SER A 334 22.46 9.46 1.31
C SER A 334 22.14 8.95 2.72
N ASN A 335 23.17 8.65 3.51
CA ASN A 335 23.02 8.25 4.91
C ASN A 335 22.52 9.39 5.79
N ARG A 336 22.92 10.65 5.53
CA ARG A 336 22.39 11.83 6.22
C ARG A 336 20.88 11.95 5.98
N LYS A 337 20.42 11.88 4.73
CA LYS A 337 19.00 11.87 4.37
C LYS A 337 18.25 10.73 5.07
N ALA A 338 18.81 9.53 5.04
CA ALA A 338 18.22 8.36 5.71
C ALA A 338 18.08 8.54 7.23
N MET A 339 19.03 9.24 7.86
CA MET A 339 18.95 9.58 9.29
C MET A 339 17.83 10.58 9.56
N HIS A 340 17.63 11.59 8.69
CA HIS A 340 16.53 12.53 8.81
C HIS A 340 15.17 11.83 8.62
N ALA A 341 15.04 10.97 7.60
CA ALA A 341 13.86 10.14 7.40
C ALA A 341 13.55 9.23 8.61
N LYS A 342 14.56 8.59 9.19
CA LYS A 342 14.43 7.83 10.43
C LYS A 342 13.84 8.69 11.55
N ASN A 343 14.40 9.87 11.79
CA ASN A 343 13.94 10.77 12.85
C ASN A 343 12.49 11.19 12.61
N LYS A 344 12.11 11.49 11.35
CA LYS A 344 10.73 11.80 10.97
C LYS A 344 9.79 10.62 11.26
N VAL A 345 10.14 9.41 10.85
CA VAL A 345 9.33 8.22 11.10
C VAL A 345 9.16 7.97 12.59
N LEU A 346 10.23 8.00 13.36
CA LEU A 346 10.16 7.74 14.81
C LEU A 346 9.34 8.81 15.56
N SER A 347 9.36 10.06 15.11
CA SER A 347 8.64 11.15 15.78
C SER A 347 7.17 11.31 15.33
N HIS A 348 6.78 10.80 14.13
CA HIS A 348 5.44 11.07 13.58
C HIS A 348 4.75 9.88 12.93
N HIS A 349 5.48 8.82 12.56
CA HIS A 349 4.96 7.75 11.71
C HIS A 349 5.19 6.35 12.27
N THR A 350 4.97 6.19 13.59
CA THR A 350 4.94 4.87 14.24
C THR A 350 3.51 4.39 14.44
N TYR A 351 3.32 3.10 14.65
CA TYR A 351 2.00 2.55 14.99
C TYR A 351 1.43 3.14 16.29
N GLN A 352 2.26 3.63 17.22
CA GLN A 352 1.80 4.35 18.41
C GLN A 352 1.10 5.66 18.01
N HIS A 353 1.62 6.40 17.02
CA HIS A 353 0.96 7.60 16.51
C HIS A 353 -0.40 7.28 15.89
N ARG A 354 -0.50 6.17 15.13
CA ARG A 354 -1.77 5.72 14.53
C ARG A 354 -2.77 5.29 15.59
N ALA A 355 -2.33 4.51 16.59
CA ALA A 355 -3.18 4.13 17.71
C ALA A 355 -3.73 5.36 18.47
N LYS A 356 -2.89 6.37 18.69
CA LYS A 356 -3.33 7.63 19.31
C LYS A 356 -4.40 8.33 18.47
N GLN A 357 -4.22 8.44 17.16
CA GLN A 357 -5.19 9.05 16.24
C GLN A 357 -6.52 8.30 16.26
N ILE A 358 -6.49 6.96 16.17
CA ILE A 358 -7.68 6.10 16.26
C ILE A 358 -8.43 6.33 17.57
N LEU A 359 -7.72 6.31 18.71
CA LEU A 359 -8.31 6.52 20.04
C LEU A 359 -8.88 7.92 20.21
N GLN A 360 -8.31 8.95 19.56
CA GLN A 360 -8.88 10.30 19.57
C GLN A 360 -10.22 10.36 18.83
N VAL A 361 -10.33 9.73 17.67
CA VAL A 361 -11.59 9.65 16.91
C VAL A 361 -12.66 8.87 17.69
N LEU A 362 -12.27 7.73 18.29
CA LEU A 362 -13.19 6.92 19.10
C LEU A 362 -13.76 7.68 20.30
N LYS A 363 -12.98 8.58 20.92
CA LYS A 363 -13.43 9.37 22.08
C LYS A 363 -14.40 10.51 21.70
N GLN A 364 -14.46 10.89 20.42
CA GLN A 364 -15.33 11.96 19.93
C GLN A 364 -16.73 11.46 19.54
N ARG A 365 -16.93 10.17 19.49
CA ARG A 365 -18.22 9.50 19.28
C ARG A 365 -18.82 9.06 20.63
#